data_16544380eba42b5a4b652f34314da3c1
#
_entry.id   16544380eba42b5a4b652f34314da3c1
#
_cell.length_a   1.000
_cell.length_b   1.000
_cell.length_c   1.000
_cell.angle_alpha   90.00
_cell.angle_beta   90.00
_cell.angle_gamma   90.00
#
_symmetry.space_group_name_H-M   'P 1'
#
loop_
_entity.id
_entity.type
_entity.pdbx_description
1 polymer ?
#
loop_
_entity_poly.entity_id
_entity_poly.type
_entity_poly.pdbx_seq_one_letter_code
_entity_poly.pdbx_strand_id
1 'polypeptide(L)'
;MNRTAEIIRNTNETKIRVAINLDGTGQQKLNTGVPFLDHMLDQIARHGLIDLDIECDGDLHIDAHHSVEDTGITLGMAVAKAIGDKKGIRRYGHAYVPLDEALSRVVIDFSGRPGLVMNVPFKSGMIGTFDTQLAHEFFQGFANHAFVTLHIDNLRGENAHHQCETVFKAFARALRFAVELDPRTAGTIPSTKGSL
;
A
#
# COMPACT_ATOMS: atom_id res chain seq x y z
N MET A 1 1.43 14.91 17.04
CA MET A 1 1.74 15.44 15.69
C MET A 1 0.81 14.75 14.71
N ASN A 2 0.23 15.49 13.79
CA ASN A 2 -0.63 14.89 12.76
C ASN A 2 0.28 14.34 11.65
N ARG A 3 0.33 13.02 11.43
CA ARG A 3 1.20 12.38 10.44
C ARG A 3 0.51 12.39 9.07
N THR A 4 0.51 13.58 8.47
CA THR A 4 -0.11 13.84 7.16
C THR A 4 0.94 14.20 6.12
N ALA A 5 0.66 13.89 4.86
CA ALA A 5 1.46 14.33 3.73
C ALA A 5 0.60 14.50 2.49
N GLU A 6 1.05 15.37 1.60
CA GLU A 6 0.56 15.48 0.24
C GLU A 6 1.74 15.37 -0.72
N ILE A 7 1.59 14.57 -1.76
CA ILE A 7 2.52 14.41 -2.87
C ILE A 7 1.78 14.67 -4.17
N ILE A 8 2.37 15.49 -5.03
CA ILE A 8 1.96 15.67 -6.41
C ILE A 8 3.13 15.17 -7.28
N ARG A 9 2.86 14.21 -8.14
CA ARG A 9 3.82 13.63 -9.07
C ARG A 9 3.24 13.67 -10.48
N ASN A 10 3.89 14.43 -11.35
CA ASN A 10 3.49 14.56 -12.74
C ASN A 10 4.61 14.05 -13.65
N THR A 11 4.24 13.18 -14.57
CA THR A 11 5.08 12.70 -15.68
C THR A 11 4.44 13.05 -17.02
N ASN A 12 4.99 12.56 -18.10
CA ASN A 12 4.32 12.65 -19.41
C ASN A 12 3.15 11.68 -19.55
N GLU A 13 3.09 10.65 -18.70
CA GLU A 13 2.13 9.54 -18.76
C GLU A 13 1.01 9.70 -17.74
N THR A 14 1.33 10.28 -16.56
CA THR A 14 0.38 10.40 -15.44
C THR A 14 0.49 11.74 -14.73
N LYS A 15 -0.63 12.20 -14.16
CA LYS A 15 -0.70 13.31 -13.20
C LYS A 15 -1.39 12.81 -11.96
N ILE A 16 -0.64 12.71 -10.86
CA ILE A 16 -1.13 12.06 -9.64
C ILE A 16 -0.98 12.99 -8.45
N ARG A 17 -2.04 13.06 -7.65
CA ARG A 17 -2.07 13.68 -6.34
C ARG A 17 -2.49 12.63 -5.31
N VAL A 18 -1.69 12.48 -4.26
CA VAL A 18 -2.01 11.65 -3.08
C VAL A 18 -1.91 12.51 -1.84
N ALA A 19 -2.99 12.63 -1.09
CA ALA A 19 -2.99 13.15 0.27
C ALA A 19 -3.32 12.01 1.25
N ILE A 20 -2.55 11.91 2.33
CA ILE A 20 -2.65 10.84 3.31
C ILE A 20 -2.67 11.39 4.74
N ASN A 21 -3.43 10.73 5.62
CA ASN A 21 -3.35 10.88 7.06
C ASN A 21 -3.20 9.49 7.70
N LEU A 22 -2.02 9.21 8.25
CA LEU A 22 -1.73 7.90 8.89
C LEU A 22 -2.50 7.71 10.20
N ASP A 23 -2.97 8.79 10.82
CA ASP A 23 -3.77 8.80 12.05
C ASP A 23 -5.26 9.04 11.75
N GLY A 24 -5.73 8.60 10.59
CA GLY A 24 -7.07 8.79 10.10
C GLY A 24 -8.12 7.86 10.69
N THR A 25 -9.28 7.88 10.09
CA THR A 25 -10.44 7.05 10.45
C THR A 25 -10.92 6.15 9.30
N GLY A 26 -10.18 6.12 8.18
CA GLY A 26 -10.52 5.34 6.99
C GLY A 26 -11.43 6.11 6.03
N GLN A 27 -11.38 7.46 6.05
CA GLN A 27 -12.06 8.26 5.06
C GLN A 27 -11.32 8.19 3.72
N GLN A 28 -12.08 8.20 2.63
CA GLN A 28 -11.46 8.09 1.31
C GLN A 28 -12.17 8.98 0.27
N LYS A 29 -11.38 9.48 -0.69
CA LYS A 29 -11.83 10.05 -1.95
C LYS A 29 -10.87 9.54 -3.02
N LEU A 30 -11.35 8.68 -3.92
CA LEU A 30 -10.52 7.92 -4.84
C LEU A 30 -11.04 8.10 -6.27
N ASN A 31 -10.16 8.46 -7.19
CA ASN A 31 -10.45 8.60 -8.60
C ASN A 31 -9.17 8.36 -9.41
N THR A 32 -8.87 7.08 -9.67
CA THR A 32 -7.69 6.71 -10.48
C THR A 32 -8.04 6.46 -11.95
N GLY A 33 -9.33 6.43 -12.29
CA GLY A 33 -9.80 6.00 -13.61
C GLY A 33 -9.76 4.47 -13.79
N VAL A 34 -9.26 3.72 -12.80
CA VAL A 34 -9.19 2.26 -12.78
C VAL A 34 -10.09 1.74 -11.66
N PRO A 35 -11.36 1.35 -11.94
CA PRO A 35 -12.36 1.10 -10.89
C PRO A 35 -11.95 0.01 -9.89
N PHE A 36 -11.26 -1.03 -10.34
CA PHE A 36 -10.79 -2.09 -9.44
C PHE A 36 -9.66 -1.60 -8.52
N LEU A 37 -8.77 -0.72 -9.01
CA LEU A 37 -7.76 -0.09 -8.16
C LEU A 37 -8.41 0.81 -7.11
N ASP A 38 -9.42 1.61 -7.48
CA ASP A 38 -10.15 2.44 -6.51
C ASP A 38 -10.77 1.56 -5.40
N HIS A 39 -11.34 0.41 -5.77
CA HIS A 39 -11.85 -0.56 -4.81
C HIS A 39 -10.75 -1.12 -3.90
N MET A 40 -9.56 -1.39 -4.42
CA MET A 40 -8.42 -1.86 -3.63
C MET A 40 -7.86 -0.78 -2.69
N LEU A 41 -7.81 0.46 -3.15
CA LEU A 41 -7.39 1.61 -2.34
C LEU A 41 -8.40 1.90 -1.19
N ASP A 42 -9.71 1.69 -1.43
CA ASP A 42 -10.71 1.75 -0.35
C ASP A 42 -10.44 0.69 0.73
N GLN A 43 -9.97 -0.52 0.35
CA GLN A 43 -9.55 -1.52 1.33
C GLN A 43 -8.36 -1.02 2.17
N ILE A 44 -7.40 -0.32 1.54
CA ILE A 44 -6.27 0.26 2.27
C ILE A 44 -6.75 1.32 3.27
N ALA A 45 -7.58 2.25 2.85
CA ALA A 45 -8.11 3.29 3.72
C ALA A 45 -8.87 2.68 4.91
N ARG A 46 -9.85 1.86 4.61
CA ARG A 46 -10.80 1.31 5.59
C ARG A 46 -10.16 0.37 6.59
N HIS A 47 -9.36 -0.58 6.14
CA HIS A 47 -8.74 -1.57 7.03
C HIS A 47 -7.44 -1.06 7.67
N GLY A 48 -6.80 -0.09 7.05
CA GLY A 48 -5.65 0.64 7.60
C GLY A 48 -6.03 1.71 8.62
N LEU A 49 -7.30 2.16 8.64
CA LEU A 49 -7.74 3.38 9.33
C LEU A 49 -6.87 4.60 8.94
N ILE A 50 -6.55 4.69 7.66
CA ILE A 50 -5.77 5.75 7.04
C ILE A 50 -6.72 6.55 6.16
N ASP A 51 -6.69 7.89 6.26
CA ASP A 51 -7.46 8.69 5.32
C ASP A 51 -6.65 8.86 4.03
N LEU A 52 -7.31 8.65 2.88
CA LEU A 52 -6.73 8.73 1.55
C LEU A 52 -7.57 9.63 0.63
N ASP A 53 -6.92 10.60 0.00
CA ASP A 53 -7.48 11.38 -1.11
C ASP A 53 -6.51 11.22 -2.30
N ILE A 54 -6.94 10.47 -3.32
CA ILE A 54 -6.11 10.09 -4.48
C ILE A 54 -6.83 10.44 -5.77
N GLU A 55 -6.14 11.23 -6.60
CA GLU A 55 -6.55 11.57 -7.95
C GLU A 55 -5.42 11.16 -8.92
N CYS A 56 -5.75 10.44 -9.98
CA CYS A 56 -4.84 10.07 -11.06
C CYS A 56 -5.52 10.37 -12.41
N ASP A 57 -4.82 11.14 -13.25
CA ASP A 57 -5.14 11.32 -14.67
C ASP A 57 -3.99 10.69 -15.47
N GLY A 58 -4.21 9.50 -16.00
CA GLY A 58 -3.22 8.71 -16.71
C GLY A 58 -3.64 8.36 -18.13
N ASP A 59 -2.70 7.82 -18.88
CA ASP A 59 -2.83 7.47 -20.31
C ASP A 59 -3.58 6.13 -20.53
N LEU A 60 -4.76 5.99 -19.90
CA LEU A 60 -5.60 4.78 -19.94
C LEU A 60 -6.00 4.32 -21.35
N HIS A 61 -5.79 5.16 -22.37
CA HIS A 61 -5.98 4.79 -23.77
C HIS A 61 -4.91 3.78 -24.26
N ILE A 62 -3.79 3.66 -23.55
CA ILE A 62 -2.76 2.64 -23.75
C ILE A 62 -3.19 1.39 -22.95
N ASP A 63 -3.10 1.47 -21.63
CA ASP A 63 -3.61 0.50 -20.66
C ASP A 63 -3.60 1.12 -19.24
N ALA A 64 -3.79 0.31 -18.20
CA ALA A 64 -3.80 0.79 -16.82
C ALA A 64 -2.42 0.72 -16.12
N HIS A 65 -1.36 0.28 -16.80
CA HIS A 65 -0.05 0.02 -16.18
C HIS A 65 0.51 1.25 -15.49
N HIS A 66 0.71 2.34 -16.24
CA HIS A 66 1.30 3.57 -15.71
C HIS A 66 0.47 4.16 -14.56
N SER A 67 -0.87 4.15 -14.69
CA SER A 67 -1.75 4.66 -13.64
C SER A 67 -1.63 3.86 -12.34
N VAL A 68 -1.53 2.53 -12.42
CA VAL A 68 -1.44 1.65 -11.25
C VAL A 68 -0.07 1.73 -10.59
N GLU A 69 1.01 1.59 -11.38
CA GLU A 69 2.39 1.68 -10.88
C GLU A 69 2.66 3.04 -10.23
N ASP A 70 2.36 4.12 -10.94
CA ASP A 70 2.62 5.49 -10.50
C ASP A 70 1.77 5.88 -9.27
N THR A 71 0.56 5.32 -9.13
CA THR A 71 -0.24 5.46 -7.90
C THR A 71 0.47 4.76 -6.72
N GLY A 72 1.02 3.56 -6.92
CA GLY A 72 1.83 2.87 -5.93
C GLY A 72 3.07 3.66 -5.51
N ILE A 73 3.80 4.19 -6.48
CA ILE A 73 4.97 5.08 -6.28
C ILE A 73 4.58 6.30 -5.42
N THR A 74 3.54 7.02 -5.84
CA THR A 74 3.14 8.27 -5.19
C THR A 74 2.60 8.03 -3.77
N LEU A 75 1.86 6.92 -3.57
CA LEU A 75 1.42 6.51 -2.22
C LEU A 75 2.61 6.14 -1.33
N GLY A 76 3.62 5.43 -1.87
CA GLY A 76 4.85 5.11 -1.15
C GLY A 76 5.59 6.37 -0.69
N MET A 77 5.73 7.37 -1.59
CA MET A 77 6.32 8.68 -1.26
C MET A 77 5.52 9.41 -0.17
N ALA A 78 4.19 9.37 -0.25
CA ALA A 78 3.32 10.02 0.74
C ALA A 78 3.46 9.36 2.12
N VAL A 79 3.50 8.03 2.19
CA VAL A 79 3.74 7.29 3.45
C VAL A 79 5.13 7.62 4.02
N ALA A 80 6.20 7.59 3.22
CA ALA A 80 7.54 7.95 3.67
C ALA A 80 7.62 9.37 4.25
N LYS A 81 6.96 10.33 3.58
CA LYS A 81 6.89 11.72 4.05
C LYS A 81 6.07 11.87 5.35
N ALA A 82 4.92 11.20 5.43
CA ALA A 82 4.04 11.29 6.59
C ALA A 82 4.64 10.63 7.85
N ILE A 83 5.39 9.53 7.69
CA ILE A 83 6.02 8.81 8.80
C ILE A 83 7.24 9.53 9.36
N GLY A 84 7.91 10.36 8.56
CA GLY A 84 9.05 11.18 8.98
C GLY A 84 10.26 10.35 9.40
N ASP A 85 10.82 10.66 10.56
CA ASP A 85 12.05 10.05 11.08
C ASP A 85 11.87 8.65 11.70
N LYS A 86 10.68 8.11 11.64
CA LYS A 86 10.30 6.77 12.14
C LYS A 86 10.47 6.57 13.65
N LYS A 87 10.63 7.64 14.43
CA LYS A 87 10.73 7.54 15.88
C LYS A 87 9.41 7.09 16.49
N GLY A 88 9.50 6.17 17.44
CA GLY A 88 8.36 5.70 18.22
C GLY A 88 7.39 4.80 17.48
N ILE A 89 7.58 4.48 16.20
CA ILE A 89 6.73 3.52 15.49
C ILE A 89 7.06 2.08 15.88
N ARG A 90 6.12 1.15 15.67
CA ARG A 90 6.37 -0.29 15.84
C ARG A 90 7.35 -0.84 14.83
N ARG A 91 7.47 -0.22 13.65
CA ARG A 91 8.33 -0.59 12.54
C ARG A 91 7.89 -1.85 11.77
N TYR A 92 7.59 -2.94 12.48
CA TYR A 92 7.15 -4.20 11.89
C TYR A 92 5.63 -4.32 11.99
N GLY A 93 5.01 -4.74 10.90
CA GLY A 93 3.60 -5.08 10.89
C GLY A 93 3.37 -6.36 10.11
N HIS A 94 2.37 -7.13 10.53
CA HIS A 94 1.93 -8.30 9.79
C HIS A 94 0.44 -8.52 9.95
N ALA A 95 -0.17 -9.15 8.96
CA ALA A 95 -1.56 -9.58 9.05
C ALA A 95 -1.81 -10.82 8.19
N TYR A 96 -2.73 -11.65 8.68
CA TYR A 96 -3.40 -12.70 7.92
C TYR A 96 -4.84 -12.26 7.73
N VAL A 97 -5.32 -12.23 6.50
CA VAL A 97 -6.71 -11.81 6.22
C VAL A 97 -7.36 -12.81 5.30
N PRO A 98 -8.50 -13.42 5.72
CA PRO A 98 -9.31 -14.27 4.86
C PRO A 98 -10.38 -13.45 4.13
N LEU A 99 -10.82 -13.97 3.00
CA LEU A 99 -12.08 -13.64 2.33
C LEU A 99 -12.59 -14.94 1.71
N ASP A 100 -13.67 -15.47 2.28
CA ASP A 100 -14.21 -16.78 1.91
C ASP A 100 -13.11 -17.86 1.85
N GLU A 101 -12.81 -18.41 0.67
CA GLU A 101 -11.80 -19.44 0.46
C GLU A 101 -10.37 -18.92 0.34
N ALA A 102 -10.19 -17.61 0.13
CA ALA A 102 -8.88 -17.00 -0.01
C ALA A 102 -8.30 -16.58 1.33
N LEU A 103 -6.98 -16.71 1.46
CA LEU A 103 -6.22 -16.30 2.64
C LEU A 103 -4.88 -15.75 2.21
N SER A 104 -4.60 -14.49 2.58
CA SER A 104 -3.30 -13.87 2.33
C SER A 104 -2.60 -13.48 3.62
N ARG A 105 -1.26 -13.47 3.55
CA ARG A 105 -0.35 -12.96 4.59
C ARG A 105 0.46 -11.82 4.02
N VAL A 106 0.59 -10.73 4.77
CA VAL A 106 1.50 -9.62 4.47
C VAL A 106 2.37 -9.32 5.68
N VAL A 107 3.66 -9.09 5.44
CA VAL A 107 4.63 -8.65 6.45
C VAL A 107 5.38 -7.44 5.90
N ILE A 108 5.49 -6.37 6.69
CA ILE A 108 6.18 -5.14 6.32
C ILE A 108 7.22 -4.76 7.37
N ASP A 109 8.37 -4.28 6.93
CA ASP A 109 9.43 -3.68 7.74
C ASP A 109 9.78 -2.29 7.17
N PHE A 110 9.59 -1.24 7.97
CA PHE A 110 10.07 0.12 7.64
C PHE A 110 11.59 0.24 7.80
N SER A 111 12.31 -0.65 7.12
CA SER A 111 13.74 -0.86 7.25
C SER A 111 14.63 0.24 6.65
N GLY A 112 14.09 1.15 5.83
CA GLY A 112 14.85 2.06 4.98
C GLY A 112 15.49 1.38 3.76
N ARG A 113 15.26 0.09 3.55
CA ARG A 113 15.79 -0.72 2.45
C ARG A 113 14.64 -1.28 1.61
N PRO A 114 14.43 -0.75 0.39
CA PRO A 114 13.37 -1.25 -0.49
C PRO A 114 13.56 -2.73 -0.85
N GLY A 115 12.46 -3.46 -0.85
CA GLY A 115 12.43 -4.83 -1.33
C GLY A 115 11.01 -5.39 -1.34
N LEU A 116 10.64 -6.07 -2.41
CA LEU A 116 9.38 -6.79 -2.54
C LEU A 116 9.64 -8.27 -2.79
N VAL A 117 9.02 -9.12 -1.98
CA VAL A 117 8.87 -10.55 -2.24
C VAL A 117 7.38 -10.84 -2.33
N MET A 118 6.88 -11.12 -3.51
CA MET A 118 5.45 -11.35 -3.75
C MET A 118 5.23 -12.73 -4.38
N ASN A 119 4.46 -13.56 -3.70
CA ASN A 119 4.05 -14.88 -4.15
C ASN A 119 2.52 -14.97 -4.11
N VAL A 120 1.88 -14.55 -5.19
CA VAL A 120 0.42 -14.58 -5.38
C VAL A 120 0.11 -15.27 -6.70
N PRO A 121 -0.10 -16.60 -6.69
CA PRO A 121 -0.42 -17.36 -7.90
C PRO A 121 -1.89 -17.14 -8.29
N PHE A 122 -2.18 -15.99 -8.90
CA PHE A 122 -3.54 -15.64 -9.33
C PHE A 122 -4.14 -16.74 -10.24
N LYS A 123 -5.38 -17.10 -9.96
CA LYS A 123 -6.11 -18.13 -10.74
C LYS A 123 -6.64 -17.61 -12.08
N SER A 124 -6.63 -16.31 -12.28
CA SER A 124 -6.95 -15.66 -13.56
C SER A 124 -6.00 -14.48 -13.78
N GLY A 125 -5.63 -14.22 -15.03
CA GLY A 125 -4.87 -13.04 -15.42
C GLY A 125 -5.68 -11.75 -15.38
N MET A 126 -7.01 -11.85 -15.30
CA MET A 126 -7.90 -10.69 -15.32
C MET A 126 -8.95 -10.76 -14.19
N ILE A 127 -9.25 -9.60 -13.61
CA ILE A 127 -10.39 -9.37 -12.70
C ILE A 127 -11.23 -8.24 -13.33
N GLY A 128 -12.31 -8.62 -14.02
CA GLY A 128 -12.99 -7.65 -14.88
C GLY A 128 -12.04 -7.12 -15.98
N THR A 129 -11.78 -5.83 -15.97
CA THR A 129 -10.82 -5.16 -16.88
C THR A 129 -9.43 -4.95 -16.26
N PHE A 130 -9.20 -5.38 -15.03
CA PHE A 130 -7.94 -5.22 -14.31
C PHE A 130 -7.03 -6.43 -14.55
N ASP A 131 -5.84 -6.20 -15.09
CA ASP A 131 -4.80 -7.23 -15.19
C ASP A 131 -4.18 -7.50 -13.82
N THR A 132 -4.16 -8.75 -13.39
CA THR A 132 -3.64 -9.14 -12.06
C THR A 132 -2.14 -8.91 -11.89
N GLN A 133 -1.37 -8.81 -12.98
CA GLN A 133 0.04 -8.42 -12.95
C GLN A 133 0.24 -7.02 -12.35
N LEU A 134 -0.73 -6.12 -12.54
CA LEU A 134 -0.66 -4.76 -12.02
C LEU A 134 -0.63 -4.68 -10.50
N ALA A 135 -1.11 -5.71 -9.79
CA ALA A 135 -0.96 -5.78 -8.34
C ALA A 135 0.52 -5.82 -7.92
N HIS A 136 1.36 -6.54 -8.68
CA HIS A 136 2.81 -6.56 -8.44
C HIS A 136 3.43 -5.17 -8.65
N GLU A 137 3.09 -4.50 -9.74
CA GLU A 137 3.64 -3.17 -10.08
C GLU A 137 3.26 -2.13 -9.02
N PHE A 138 2.01 -2.15 -8.55
CA PHE A 138 1.57 -1.29 -7.44
C PHE A 138 2.43 -1.49 -6.19
N PHE A 139 2.61 -2.75 -5.73
CA PHE A 139 3.38 -3.02 -4.51
C PHE A 139 4.88 -2.81 -4.69
N GLN A 140 5.42 -3.03 -5.89
CA GLN A 140 6.83 -2.73 -6.20
C GLN A 140 7.08 -1.21 -6.15
N GLY A 141 6.21 -0.42 -6.79
CA GLY A 141 6.25 1.04 -6.75
C GLY A 141 6.15 1.55 -5.31
N PHE A 142 5.21 1.03 -4.54
CA PHE A 142 5.05 1.36 -3.12
C PHE A 142 6.29 1.02 -2.29
N ALA A 143 6.79 -0.22 -2.36
CA ALA A 143 7.91 -0.68 -1.55
C ALA A 143 9.17 0.14 -1.80
N ASN A 144 9.44 0.45 -3.07
CA ASN A 144 10.59 1.23 -3.48
C ASN A 144 10.57 2.66 -2.92
N HIS A 145 9.39 3.30 -2.86
CA HIS A 145 9.28 4.72 -2.50
C HIS A 145 8.83 4.96 -1.05
N ALA A 146 8.26 3.96 -0.38
CA ALA A 146 8.09 3.95 1.07
C ALA A 146 9.36 3.51 1.82
N PHE A 147 10.38 3.03 1.08
CA PHE A 147 11.64 2.49 1.62
C PHE A 147 11.39 1.35 2.62
N VAL A 148 10.52 0.40 2.23
CA VAL A 148 10.14 -0.73 3.07
C VAL A 148 10.57 -2.06 2.44
N THR A 149 10.79 -3.07 3.29
CA THR A 149 10.81 -4.46 2.88
C THR A 149 9.40 -5.02 3.05
N LEU A 150 8.84 -5.58 1.97
CA LEU A 150 7.46 -6.06 1.91
C LEU A 150 7.42 -7.51 1.43
N HIS A 151 6.80 -8.39 2.21
CA HIS A 151 6.55 -9.78 1.85
C HIS A 151 5.04 -10.01 1.74
N ILE A 152 4.59 -10.54 0.62
CA ILE A 152 3.19 -10.80 0.30
C ILE A 152 3.04 -12.24 -0.17
N ASP A 153 2.22 -13.02 0.51
CA ASP A 153 1.88 -14.37 0.11
C ASP A 153 0.36 -14.56 0.07
N ASN A 154 -0.17 -15.09 -1.02
CA ASN A 154 -1.48 -15.70 -1.02
C ASN A 154 -1.32 -17.20 -0.73
N LEU A 155 -1.79 -17.62 0.43
CA LEU A 155 -1.62 -18.97 0.96
C LEU A 155 -2.65 -19.95 0.35
N ARG A 156 -3.83 -19.44 -0.02
CA ARG A 156 -4.91 -20.16 -0.70
C ARG A 156 -5.86 -19.17 -1.35
N GLY A 157 -6.59 -19.61 -2.34
CA GLY A 157 -7.64 -18.86 -3.04
C GLY A 157 -7.88 -19.46 -4.42
N GLU A 158 -9.14 -19.48 -4.83
CA GLU A 158 -9.56 -19.97 -6.15
C GLU A 158 -10.17 -18.85 -7.00
N ASN A 159 -10.65 -17.77 -6.36
CA ASN A 159 -11.16 -16.59 -7.05
C ASN A 159 -10.10 -15.49 -7.05
N ALA A 160 -9.66 -15.03 -8.23
CA ALA A 160 -8.61 -14.01 -8.36
C ALA A 160 -8.98 -12.67 -7.71
N HIS A 161 -10.27 -12.28 -7.70
CA HIS A 161 -10.75 -11.09 -6.97
C HIS A 161 -10.51 -11.27 -5.46
N HIS A 162 -10.93 -12.42 -4.88
CA HIS A 162 -10.72 -12.70 -3.46
C HIS A 162 -9.22 -12.77 -3.10
N GLN A 163 -8.39 -13.37 -3.98
CA GLN A 163 -6.93 -13.38 -3.80
C GLN A 163 -6.38 -11.95 -3.73
N CYS A 164 -6.74 -11.09 -4.70
CA CYS A 164 -6.26 -9.72 -4.74
C CYS A 164 -6.76 -8.90 -3.54
N GLU A 165 -8.05 -8.98 -3.24
CA GLU A 165 -8.65 -8.21 -2.14
C GLU A 165 -8.09 -8.61 -0.78
N THR A 166 -7.84 -9.92 -0.53
CA THR A 166 -7.20 -10.36 0.72
C THR A 166 -5.77 -9.83 0.85
N VAL A 167 -5.04 -9.70 -0.25
CA VAL A 167 -3.70 -9.08 -0.27
C VAL A 167 -3.78 -7.61 0.16
N PHE A 168 -4.66 -6.81 -0.44
CA PHE A 168 -4.79 -5.38 -0.10
C PHE A 168 -5.31 -5.18 1.33
N LYS A 169 -6.25 -5.99 1.80
CA LYS A 169 -6.71 -5.97 3.21
C LYS A 169 -5.60 -6.34 4.19
N ALA A 170 -4.82 -7.38 3.89
CA ALA A 170 -3.72 -7.80 4.74
C ALA A 170 -2.60 -6.73 4.75
N PHE A 171 -2.30 -6.12 3.59
CA PHE A 171 -1.38 -5.00 3.48
C PHE A 171 -1.82 -3.82 4.34
N ALA A 172 -3.09 -3.41 4.22
CA ALA A 172 -3.65 -2.30 5.00
C ALA A 172 -3.46 -2.50 6.50
N ARG A 173 -3.77 -3.69 7.00
CA ARG A 173 -3.63 -4.02 8.42
C ARG A 173 -2.17 -4.11 8.84
N ALA A 174 -1.30 -4.71 8.02
CA ALA A 174 0.14 -4.77 8.30
C ALA A 174 0.75 -3.36 8.33
N LEU A 175 0.39 -2.49 7.38
CA LEU A 175 0.80 -1.09 7.33
C LEU A 175 0.36 -0.36 8.60
N ARG A 176 -0.91 -0.46 8.98
CA ARG A 176 -1.43 0.14 10.21
C ARG A 176 -0.61 -0.26 11.42
N PHE A 177 -0.38 -1.57 11.64
CA PHE A 177 0.41 -2.04 12.77
C PHE A 177 1.85 -1.51 12.75
N ALA A 178 2.49 -1.48 11.57
CA ALA A 178 3.86 -1.01 11.45
C ALA A 178 4.04 0.47 11.77
N VAL A 179 3.05 1.32 11.36
CA VAL A 179 3.12 2.77 11.59
C VAL A 179 2.53 3.21 12.94
N GLU A 180 1.84 2.32 13.68
CA GLU A 180 1.33 2.66 15.02
C GLU A 180 2.47 3.10 15.93
N LEU A 181 2.20 4.13 16.76
CA LEU A 181 3.12 4.56 17.79
C LEU A 181 3.08 3.57 18.96
N ASP A 182 4.25 3.11 19.40
CA ASP A 182 4.40 2.29 20.60
C ASP A 182 4.79 3.20 21.76
N PRO A 183 3.92 3.38 22.78
CA PRO A 183 4.21 4.23 23.92
C PRO A 183 5.46 3.79 24.73
N ARG A 184 5.86 2.52 24.60
CA ARG A 184 7.04 1.98 25.28
C ARG A 184 8.35 2.34 24.60
N THR A 185 8.32 2.75 23.31
CA THR A 185 9.47 3.15 22.51
C THR A 185 9.45 4.63 22.15
N ALA A 186 8.64 5.43 22.83
CA ALA A 186 8.43 6.84 22.54
C ALA A 186 9.76 7.60 22.40
N GLY A 187 9.95 8.26 21.26
CA GLY A 187 11.13 9.08 20.95
C GLY A 187 12.39 8.31 20.54
N THR A 188 12.36 6.97 20.47
CA THR A 188 13.50 6.16 20.00
C THR A 188 13.27 5.64 18.58
N ILE A 189 14.37 5.47 17.83
CA ILE A 189 14.32 4.76 16.53
C ILE A 189 14.37 3.26 16.83
N PRO A 190 13.41 2.45 16.35
CA PRO A 190 13.33 1.01 16.64
C PRO A 190 14.38 0.22 15.83
N SER A 191 15.65 0.48 16.10
CA SER A 191 16.81 -0.13 15.44
C SER A 191 18.00 -0.21 16.37
N THR A 192 18.64 -1.37 16.45
CA THR A 192 19.91 -1.54 17.18
C THR A 192 21.08 -0.73 16.59
N LYS A 193 20.92 -0.26 15.33
CA LYS A 193 21.90 0.62 14.66
C LYS A 193 21.70 2.10 14.99
N GLY A 194 20.59 2.47 15.64
CA GLY A 194 20.23 3.87 15.90
C GLY A 194 19.76 4.66 14.67
N SER A 195 19.59 3.99 13.53
CA SER A 195 19.11 4.58 12.25
C SER A 195 18.29 3.58 11.46
N LEU A 196 17.41 4.10 10.57
CA LEU A 196 16.57 3.37 9.60
C LEU A 196 16.56 4.08 8.26
#